data_9c55f54cd77550aff866f53b75afaa66
#
_entry.id   9c55f54cd77550aff866f53b75afaa66
#
_cell.length_a   1.000
_cell.length_b   1.000
_cell.length_c   1.000
_cell.angle_alpha   90.00
_cell.angle_beta   90.00
_cell.angle_gamma   90.00
#
_symmetry.space_group_name_H-M   'P 1'
#
loop_
_entity.id
_entity.type
_entity.pdbx_description
1 polymer ?
#
loop_
_entity_poly.entity_id
_entity_poly.type
_entity_poly.pdbx_seq_one_letter_code
_entity_poly.pdbx_strand_id
1 'polypeptide(L)'
;MSQEKEVELIEEPQIVPNNIEWTPEHEQILVEWADKAMCYRWLHSKSHAMFSYLNTWYTIPVIILSTLTGTANFAQERVPIKFQPYYVMMVGSLNILAGIVTTIQQFLKITQLNEAHRVSSISWDKFYRNIKIELAKHPSERIQAKHMLKMNKEEFDRMMETSPSIPEKIIIEFKTKFNTTDSFIKIVKPEICDILIPTDECRNQWYNDENKTRTEHSIIQLKLSKENKIKKGIEQNNKIVDDFITIFKNLNNREPLDTEIVDNLKDKIEGSIIQQIIDNKFGSANNV
;
A
#
# COMPACT_ATOMS: atom_id res chain seq x y z
N MET A 1 7.89 6.23 -69.13
CA MET A 1 8.75 6.53 -68.00
C MET A 1 7.84 7.02 -66.87
N SER A 2 7.34 6.09 -66.10
CA SER A 2 6.48 6.39 -64.90
C SER A 2 7.31 6.05 -63.69
N GLN A 3 7.62 7.06 -62.88
CA GLN A 3 8.28 6.88 -61.61
C GLN A 3 7.22 6.48 -60.55
N GLU A 4 7.28 5.24 -60.09
CA GLU A 4 6.59 4.79 -58.88
C GLU A 4 7.30 5.41 -57.67
N LYS A 5 6.55 6.22 -56.91
CA LYS A 5 6.95 6.67 -55.60
C LYS A 5 6.69 5.53 -54.62
N GLU A 6 7.76 4.98 -54.10
CA GLU A 6 7.75 4.11 -52.94
C GLU A 6 7.20 4.90 -51.73
N VAL A 7 6.04 4.50 -51.25
CA VAL A 7 5.44 5.03 -50.01
C VAL A 7 6.08 4.25 -48.86
N GLU A 8 7.00 4.89 -48.17
CA GLU A 8 7.59 4.41 -46.94
C GLU A 8 6.48 4.32 -45.85
N LEU A 9 6.05 3.08 -45.55
CA LEU A 9 5.13 2.80 -44.49
C LEU A 9 5.84 3.12 -43.16
N ILE A 10 5.48 4.24 -42.55
CA ILE A 10 5.83 4.57 -41.18
C ILE A 10 5.11 3.55 -40.29
N GLU A 11 5.84 2.54 -39.80
CA GLU A 11 5.35 1.65 -38.75
C GLU A 11 5.00 2.50 -37.52
N GLU A 12 3.71 2.55 -37.20
CA GLU A 12 3.26 3.09 -35.92
C GLU A 12 3.98 2.36 -34.77
N PRO A 13 4.49 3.08 -33.76
CA PRO A 13 5.13 2.44 -32.61
C PRO A 13 4.12 1.50 -31.97
N GLN A 14 4.36 0.21 -32.09
CA GLN A 14 3.60 -0.79 -31.33
C GLN A 14 3.70 -0.43 -29.86
N ILE A 15 2.58 0.01 -29.27
CA ILE A 15 2.42 0.17 -27.84
C ILE A 15 2.54 -1.25 -27.26
N VAL A 16 3.76 -1.64 -26.88
CA VAL A 16 3.99 -2.86 -26.12
C VAL A 16 3.14 -2.72 -24.87
N PRO A 17 2.14 -3.60 -24.63
CA PRO A 17 1.37 -3.53 -23.41
C PRO A 17 2.35 -3.65 -22.27
N ASN A 18 2.35 -2.63 -21.40
CA ASN A 18 3.25 -2.54 -20.23
C ASN A 18 2.87 -3.69 -19.29
N ASN A 19 3.36 -4.88 -19.61
CA ASN A 19 3.08 -6.11 -18.88
C ASN A 19 3.93 -6.05 -17.61
N ILE A 20 3.37 -5.47 -16.55
CA ILE A 20 4.05 -5.38 -15.26
C ILE A 20 4.16 -6.81 -14.74
N GLU A 21 5.39 -7.31 -14.68
CA GLU A 21 5.70 -8.62 -14.13
C GLU A 21 5.36 -8.67 -12.63
N TRP A 22 5.08 -9.88 -12.13
CA TRP A 22 4.85 -10.11 -10.71
C TRP A 22 6.12 -9.85 -9.92
N THR A 23 6.04 -8.98 -8.94
CA THR A 23 7.12 -8.69 -7.99
C THR A 23 6.74 -9.20 -6.59
N PRO A 24 7.73 -9.45 -5.71
CA PRO A 24 7.46 -9.85 -4.32
C PRO A 24 6.54 -8.87 -3.58
N GLU A 25 6.62 -7.57 -3.89
CA GLU A 25 5.79 -6.53 -3.28
C GLU A 25 4.32 -6.68 -3.67
N HIS A 26 4.04 -7.04 -4.93
CA HIS A 26 2.67 -7.31 -5.37
C HIS A 26 2.07 -8.51 -4.63
N GLU A 27 2.87 -9.57 -4.43
CA GLU A 27 2.45 -10.74 -3.65
C GLU A 27 2.21 -10.37 -2.19
N GLN A 28 3.08 -9.57 -1.58
CA GLN A 28 2.95 -9.15 -0.19
C GLN A 28 1.65 -8.38 0.04
N ILE A 29 1.29 -7.42 -0.81
CA ILE A 29 0.02 -6.69 -0.72
C ILE A 29 -1.17 -7.65 -0.73
N LEU A 30 -1.17 -8.63 -1.64
CA LEU A 30 -2.25 -9.61 -1.73
C LEU A 30 -2.29 -10.54 -0.51
N VAL A 31 -1.15 -10.94 0.02
CA VAL A 31 -1.06 -11.73 1.26
C VAL A 31 -1.67 -10.96 2.43
N GLU A 32 -1.32 -9.68 2.58
CA GLU A 32 -1.88 -8.82 3.62
C GLU A 32 -3.41 -8.69 3.51
N TRP A 33 -3.94 -8.48 2.30
CA TRP A 33 -5.38 -8.43 2.09
C TRP A 33 -6.06 -9.78 2.36
N ALA A 34 -5.43 -10.89 1.98
CA ALA A 34 -5.94 -12.23 2.27
C ALA A 34 -5.96 -12.53 3.77
N ASP A 35 -4.93 -12.12 4.51
CA ASP A 35 -4.86 -12.26 5.96
C ASP A 35 -5.95 -11.44 6.66
N LYS A 36 -6.11 -10.17 6.29
CA LYS A 36 -7.21 -9.32 6.78
C LYS A 36 -8.57 -9.92 6.47
N ALA A 37 -8.75 -10.45 5.25
CA ALA A 37 -10.00 -11.09 4.84
C ALA A 37 -10.32 -12.36 5.66
N MET A 38 -9.32 -13.17 5.97
CA MET A 38 -9.48 -14.34 6.84
C MET A 38 -9.90 -13.93 8.25
N CYS A 39 -9.35 -12.85 8.79
CA CYS A 39 -9.74 -12.29 10.06
C CYS A 39 -11.19 -11.76 10.04
N TYR A 40 -11.56 -10.98 9.02
CA TYR A 40 -12.94 -10.48 8.85
C TYR A 40 -13.94 -11.60 8.69
N ARG A 41 -13.63 -12.66 7.93
CA ARG A 41 -14.45 -13.85 7.84
C ARG A 41 -14.77 -14.43 9.21
N TRP A 42 -13.76 -14.60 10.06
CA TRP A 42 -13.95 -15.14 11.41
C TRP A 42 -14.82 -14.21 12.26
N LEU A 43 -14.54 -12.91 12.25
CA LEU A 43 -15.27 -11.89 13.01
C LEU A 43 -16.76 -11.85 12.60
N HIS A 44 -17.04 -11.84 11.30
CA HIS A 44 -18.44 -11.88 10.80
C HIS A 44 -19.12 -13.20 11.06
N SER A 45 -18.42 -14.33 10.95
CA SER A 45 -18.99 -15.65 11.29
C SER A 45 -19.39 -15.73 12.76
N LYS A 46 -18.58 -15.20 13.68
CA LYS A 46 -18.90 -15.13 15.12
C LYS A 46 -20.03 -14.16 15.41
N SER A 47 -20.03 -13.00 14.76
CA SER A 47 -21.13 -12.03 14.85
C SER A 47 -22.45 -12.63 14.36
N HIS A 48 -22.43 -13.35 13.23
CA HIS A 48 -23.59 -14.08 12.75
C HIS A 48 -24.11 -15.09 13.78
N ALA A 49 -23.25 -15.89 14.38
CA ALA A 49 -23.65 -16.86 15.42
C ALA A 49 -24.30 -16.16 16.63
N MET A 50 -23.77 -15.02 17.07
CA MET A 50 -24.36 -14.22 18.15
C MET A 50 -25.74 -13.67 17.77
N PHE A 51 -25.87 -13.05 16.60
CA PHE A 51 -27.15 -12.49 16.14
C PHE A 51 -28.17 -13.59 15.81
N SER A 52 -27.75 -14.76 15.34
CA SER A 52 -28.61 -15.91 15.12
C SER A 52 -29.23 -16.42 16.44
N TYR A 53 -28.41 -16.51 17.48
CA TYR A 53 -28.89 -16.85 18.83
C TYR A 53 -29.92 -15.81 19.35
N LEU A 54 -29.60 -14.52 19.26
CA LEU A 54 -30.54 -13.46 19.62
C LEU A 54 -31.83 -13.52 18.80
N ASN A 55 -31.74 -13.70 17.50
CA ASN A 55 -32.91 -13.81 16.63
C ASN A 55 -33.83 -14.96 17.04
N THR A 56 -33.25 -16.10 17.38
CA THR A 56 -33.99 -17.27 17.88
C THR A 56 -34.71 -16.94 19.19
N TRP A 57 -34.02 -16.30 20.14
CA TRP A 57 -34.56 -15.91 21.43
C TRP A 57 -35.71 -14.90 21.35
N TYR A 58 -35.73 -14.02 20.38
CA TYR A 58 -36.83 -13.08 20.16
C TYR A 58 -37.98 -13.75 19.37
N THR A 59 -37.65 -14.49 18.33
CA THR A 59 -38.65 -15.02 17.37
C THR A 59 -39.48 -16.18 17.95
N ILE A 60 -38.84 -17.15 18.64
CA ILE A 60 -39.54 -18.32 19.13
C ILE A 60 -40.61 -17.97 20.19
N PRO A 61 -40.35 -17.16 21.22
CA PRO A 61 -41.37 -16.77 22.17
C PRO A 61 -42.57 -16.04 21.52
N VAL A 62 -42.29 -15.18 20.54
CA VAL A 62 -43.35 -14.45 19.82
C VAL A 62 -44.24 -15.43 19.05
N ILE A 63 -43.66 -16.42 18.36
CA ILE A 63 -44.46 -17.46 17.65
C ILE A 63 -45.31 -18.23 18.62
N ILE A 64 -44.77 -18.65 19.77
CA ILE A 64 -45.53 -19.41 20.78
C ILE A 64 -46.66 -18.56 21.34
N LEU A 65 -46.35 -17.33 21.75
CA LEU A 65 -47.38 -16.43 22.29
C LEU A 65 -48.51 -16.15 21.29
N SER A 66 -48.15 -15.84 20.04
CA SER A 66 -49.13 -15.56 18.99
C SER A 66 -50.01 -16.78 18.67
N THR A 67 -49.42 -17.99 18.66
CA THR A 67 -50.17 -19.23 18.43
C THR A 67 -51.13 -19.54 19.59
N LEU A 68 -50.62 -19.39 20.84
CA LEU A 68 -51.45 -19.61 22.03
C LEU A 68 -52.60 -18.61 22.12
N THR A 69 -52.32 -17.32 21.91
CA THR A 69 -53.35 -16.27 21.97
C THR A 69 -54.35 -16.38 20.84
N GLY A 70 -53.90 -16.76 19.64
CA GLY A 70 -54.79 -17.08 18.52
C GLY A 70 -55.76 -18.21 18.86
N THR A 71 -55.26 -19.35 19.40
CA THR A 71 -56.06 -20.47 19.84
C THR A 71 -57.01 -20.10 21.01
N ALA A 72 -56.48 -19.32 21.96
CA ALA A 72 -57.27 -18.85 23.09
C ALA A 72 -58.45 -17.97 22.67
N ASN A 73 -58.31 -17.12 21.65
CA ASN A 73 -59.42 -16.32 21.11
C ASN A 73 -60.55 -17.18 20.60
N PHE A 74 -60.30 -18.35 19.97
CA PHE A 74 -61.37 -19.28 19.55
C PHE A 74 -62.02 -19.99 20.73
N ALA A 75 -61.32 -20.18 21.85
CA ALA A 75 -61.85 -20.85 23.03
C ALA A 75 -62.64 -19.89 23.97
N GLN A 76 -62.65 -18.59 23.69
CA GLN A 76 -63.23 -17.54 24.55
C GLN A 76 -64.72 -17.83 24.89
N GLU A 77 -65.52 -18.31 23.96
CA GLU A 77 -66.93 -18.60 24.16
C GLU A 77 -67.18 -19.79 25.10
N ARG A 78 -66.21 -20.64 25.30
CA ARG A 78 -66.31 -21.84 26.18
C ARG A 78 -65.96 -21.51 27.63
N VAL A 79 -65.46 -20.29 27.89
CA VAL A 79 -65.09 -19.84 29.23
C VAL A 79 -66.38 -19.45 30.02
N PRO A 80 -66.58 -19.90 31.29
CA PRO A 80 -67.69 -19.46 32.08
C PRO A 80 -67.82 -17.96 32.18
N ILE A 81 -69.00 -17.39 32.06
CA ILE A 81 -69.31 -15.94 31.97
C ILE A 81 -68.57 -15.12 33.10
N LYS A 82 -68.54 -15.73 34.30
CA LYS A 82 -67.88 -15.07 35.47
C LYS A 82 -66.39 -14.81 35.24
N PHE A 83 -65.69 -15.63 34.51
CA PHE A 83 -64.26 -15.52 34.26
C PHE A 83 -63.88 -14.91 32.92
N GLN A 84 -64.85 -14.75 32.02
CA GLN A 84 -64.68 -14.23 30.66
C GLN A 84 -63.97 -12.88 30.59
N PRO A 85 -64.25 -11.86 31.42
CA PRO A 85 -63.54 -10.58 31.41
C PRO A 85 -62.04 -10.72 31.74
N TYR A 86 -61.69 -11.53 32.71
CA TYR A 86 -60.28 -11.77 33.09
C TYR A 86 -59.52 -12.53 32.02
N TYR A 87 -60.21 -13.50 31.37
CA TYR A 87 -59.65 -14.27 30.25
C TYR A 87 -59.31 -13.39 29.06
N VAL A 88 -60.23 -12.53 28.61
CA VAL A 88 -60.01 -11.58 27.52
C VAL A 88 -58.89 -10.61 27.84
N MET A 89 -58.84 -10.09 29.07
CA MET A 89 -57.81 -9.18 29.52
C MET A 89 -56.41 -9.87 29.53
N MET A 90 -56.33 -11.13 29.97
CA MET A 90 -55.09 -11.92 29.93
C MET A 90 -54.63 -12.17 28.52
N VAL A 91 -55.49 -12.63 27.61
CA VAL A 91 -55.14 -12.87 26.20
C VAL A 91 -54.74 -11.57 25.51
N GLY A 92 -55.43 -10.46 25.78
CA GLY A 92 -55.07 -9.12 25.28
C GLY A 92 -53.71 -8.68 25.75
N SER A 93 -53.40 -8.88 27.05
CA SER A 93 -52.05 -8.54 27.61
C SER A 93 -50.94 -9.34 26.98
N LEU A 94 -51.14 -10.65 26.71
CA LEU A 94 -50.15 -11.49 26.03
C LEU A 94 -49.93 -11.05 24.57
N ASN A 95 -50.98 -10.62 23.86
CA ASN A 95 -50.86 -10.07 22.51
C ASN A 95 -50.07 -8.75 22.49
N ILE A 96 -50.29 -7.85 23.47
CA ILE A 96 -49.54 -6.61 23.61
C ILE A 96 -48.07 -6.94 23.89
N LEU A 97 -47.78 -7.89 24.78
CA LEU A 97 -46.40 -8.32 25.09
C LEU A 97 -45.70 -8.87 23.83
N ALA A 98 -46.35 -9.73 23.06
CA ALA A 98 -45.81 -10.24 21.80
C ALA A 98 -45.51 -9.12 20.81
N GLY A 99 -46.39 -8.12 20.69
CA GLY A 99 -46.22 -6.94 19.87
C GLY A 99 -45.00 -6.10 20.30
N ILE A 100 -44.83 -5.87 21.60
CA ILE A 100 -43.69 -5.16 22.16
C ILE A 100 -42.38 -5.90 21.83
N VAL A 101 -42.30 -7.21 22.06
CA VAL A 101 -41.10 -8.02 21.78
C VAL A 101 -40.74 -7.96 20.30
N THR A 102 -41.76 -8.07 19.41
CA THR A 102 -41.56 -7.97 17.96
C THR A 102 -41.02 -6.58 17.56
N THR A 103 -41.59 -5.52 18.16
CA THR A 103 -41.14 -4.14 17.89
C THR A 103 -39.69 -3.91 18.33
N ILE A 104 -39.29 -4.43 19.50
CA ILE A 104 -37.89 -4.37 19.99
C ILE A 104 -36.96 -5.11 19.02
N GLN A 105 -37.32 -6.32 18.57
CA GLN A 105 -36.55 -7.10 17.62
C GLN A 105 -36.31 -6.34 16.31
N GLN A 106 -37.37 -5.68 15.79
CA GLN A 106 -37.30 -4.87 14.57
C GLN A 106 -36.47 -3.60 14.77
N PHE A 107 -36.65 -2.91 15.89
CA PHE A 107 -35.89 -1.71 16.22
C PHE A 107 -34.39 -1.99 16.31
N LEU A 108 -34.00 -3.07 16.96
CA LEU A 108 -32.60 -3.52 17.06
C LEU A 108 -32.09 -4.15 15.77
N LYS A 109 -32.90 -4.26 14.71
CA LYS A 109 -32.53 -4.84 13.40
C LYS A 109 -31.87 -6.22 13.48
N ILE A 110 -32.23 -7.02 14.49
CA ILE A 110 -31.55 -8.30 14.80
C ILE A 110 -31.55 -9.25 13.61
N THR A 111 -32.69 -9.43 12.95
CA THR A 111 -32.78 -10.31 11.77
C THR A 111 -31.94 -9.80 10.60
N GLN A 112 -31.94 -8.48 10.36
CA GLN A 112 -31.15 -7.87 9.29
C GLN A 112 -29.66 -8.01 9.55
N LEU A 113 -29.20 -7.73 10.78
CA LEU A 113 -27.79 -7.86 11.18
C LEU A 113 -27.35 -9.33 11.11
N ASN A 114 -28.19 -10.27 11.52
CA ASN A 114 -27.91 -11.71 11.39
C ASN A 114 -27.59 -12.09 9.93
N GLU A 115 -28.44 -11.69 9.00
CA GLU A 115 -28.26 -11.99 7.58
C GLU A 115 -27.07 -11.20 6.98
N ALA A 116 -26.92 -9.93 7.32
CA ALA A 116 -25.80 -9.12 6.84
C ALA A 116 -24.42 -9.71 7.26
N HIS A 117 -24.27 -10.14 8.51
CA HIS A 117 -23.05 -10.81 8.97
C HIS A 117 -22.84 -12.16 8.28
N ARG A 118 -23.90 -12.92 8.01
CA ARG A 118 -23.81 -14.19 7.25
C ARG A 118 -23.26 -13.94 5.85
N VAL A 119 -23.83 -12.99 5.12
CA VAL A 119 -23.41 -12.64 3.76
C VAL A 119 -21.99 -12.13 3.76
N SER A 120 -21.64 -11.22 4.67
CA SER A 120 -20.27 -10.69 4.78
C SER A 120 -19.24 -11.79 5.06
N SER A 121 -19.54 -12.74 5.96
CA SER A 121 -18.66 -13.88 6.23
C SER A 121 -18.36 -14.70 4.98
N ILE A 122 -19.39 -14.96 4.15
CA ILE A 122 -19.24 -15.71 2.90
C ILE A 122 -18.43 -14.90 1.86
N SER A 123 -18.70 -13.61 1.75
CA SER A 123 -17.98 -12.72 0.80
C SER A 123 -16.48 -12.63 1.14
N TRP A 124 -16.14 -12.42 2.41
CA TRP A 124 -14.76 -12.41 2.88
C TRP A 124 -14.06 -13.77 2.67
N ASP A 125 -14.75 -14.89 2.87
CA ASP A 125 -14.21 -16.22 2.58
C ASP A 125 -13.94 -16.43 1.09
N LYS A 126 -14.83 -15.98 0.21
CA LYS A 126 -14.66 -16.03 -1.24
C LYS A 126 -13.46 -15.21 -1.68
N PHE A 127 -13.32 -13.99 -1.16
CA PHE A 127 -12.21 -13.09 -1.46
C PHE A 127 -10.85 -13.71 -1.03
N TYR A 128 -10.76 -14.21 0.20
CA TYR A 128 -9.59 -14.93 0.69
C TYR A 128 -9.20 -16.09 -0.23
N ARG A 129 -10.17 -16.94 -0.60
CA ARG A 129 -9.89 -18.09 -1.46
C ARG A 129 -9.46 -17.70 -2.86
N ASN A 130 -10.02 -16.67 -3.44
CA ASN A 130 -9.63 -16.17 -4.75
C ASN A 130 -8.15 -15.76 -4.77
N ILE A 131 -7.71 -14.96 -3.80
CA ILE A 131 -6.30 -14.56 -3.69
C ILE A 131 -5.42 -15.78 -3.45
N LYS A 132 -5.79 -16.66 -2.51
CA LYS A 132 -5.02 -17.87 -2.18
C LYS A 132 -4.78 -18.77 -3.39
N ILE A 133 -5.81 -18.97 -4.22
CA ILE A 133 -5.70 -19.78 -5.43
C ILE A 133 -4.78 -19.10 -6.45
N GLU A 134 -4.91 -17.81 -6.63
CA GLU A 134 -4.09 -17.08 -7.59
C GLU A 134 -2.61 -17.08 -7.19
N LEU A 135 -2.31 -16.87 -5.92
CA LEU A 135 -0.94 -16.93 -5.40
C LEU A 135 -0.34 -18.35 -5.43
N ALA A 136 -1.16 -19.39 -5.44
CA ALA A 136 -0.69 -20.78 -5.55
C ALA A 136 -0.26 -21.16 -6.97
N LYS A 137 -0.63 -20.39 -8.00
CA LYS A 137 -0.21 -20.62 -9.39
C LYS A 137 1.21 -20.13 -9.62
N HIS A 138 1.86 -20.68 -10.63
CA HIS A 138 3.14 -20.13 -11.11
C HIS A 138 2.94 -18.70 -11.64
N PRO A 139 3.87 -17.75 -11.44
CA PRO A 139 3.70 -16.35 -11.87
C PRO A 139 3.32 -16.16 -13.35
N SER A 140 3.79 -17.04 -14.24
CA SER A 140 3.46 -17.02 -15.67
C SER A 140 2.00 -17.40 -15.99
N GLU A 141 1.30 -18.09 -15.07
CA GLU A 141 -0.08 -18.53 -15.23
C GLU A 141 -1.09 -17.61 -14.51
N ARG A 142 -0.57 -16.62 -13.80
CA ARG A 142 -1.40 -15.66 -13.06
C ARG A 142 -1.94 -14.57 -13.96
N ILE A 143 -3.05 -13.99 -13.53
CA ILE A 143 -3.57 -12.74 -14.10
C ILE A 143 -2.50 -11.65 -13.95
N GLN A 144 -2.43 -10.69 -14.87
CA GLN A 144 -1.50 -9.56 -14.79
C GLN A 144 -1.58 -8.88 -13.42
N ALA A 145 -0.43 -8.63 -12.78
CA ALA A 145 -0.34 -8.09 -11.42
C ALA A 145 -1.14 -6.79 -11.25
N LYS A 146 -1.03 -5.84 -12.18
CA LYS A 146 -1.79 -4.58 -12.16
C LYS A 146 -3.31 -4.80 -12.16
N HIS A 147 -3.79 -5.73 -12.98
CA HIS A 147 -5.22 -6.03 -13.09
C HIS A 147 -5.73 -6.73 -11.81
N MET A 148 -4.94 -7.69 -11.31
CA MET A 148 -5.25 -8.41 -10.08
C MET A 148 -5.33 -7.48 -8.87
N LEU A 149 -4.36 -6.59 -8.68
CA LEU A 149 -4.37 -5.61 -7.60
C LEU A 149 -5.55 -4.65 -7.70
N LYS A 150 -5.86 -4.15 -8.91
CA LYS A 150 -7.01 -3.25 -9.11
C LYS A 150 -8.33 -3.93 -8.76
N MET A 151 -8.57 -5.14 -9.30
CA MET A 151 -9.80 -5.90 -9.01
C MET A 151 -9.95 -6.19 -7.51
N ASN A 152 -8.88 -6.66 -6.87
CA ASN A 152 -8.95 -7.00 -5.45
C ASN A 152 -9.10 -5.76 -4.58
N LYS A 153 -8.50 -4.62 -4.93
CA LYS A 153 -8.73 -3.35 -4.23
C LYS A 153 -10.21 -2.95 -4.29
N GLU A 154 -10.79 -2.91 -5.48
CA GLU A 154 -12.20 -2.54 -5.66
C GLU A 154 -13.15 -3.48 -4.89
N GLU A 155 -12.88 -4.77 -4.89
CA GLU A 155 -13.68 -5.75 -4.15
C GLU A 155 -13.49 -5.63 -2.63
N PHE A 156 -12.26 -5.38 -2.16
CA PHE A 156 -11.97 -5.14 -0.75
C PHE A 156 -12.70 -3.91 -0.23
N ASP A 157 -12.59 -2.78 -0.96
CA ASP A 157 -13.26 -1.52 -0.62
C ASP A 157 -14.79 -1.72 -0.56
N ARG A 158 -15.36 -2.39 -1.57
CA ARG A 158 -16.78 -2.72 -1.60
C ARG A 158 -17.23 -3.55 -0.39
N MET A 159 -16.43 -4.55 0.01
CA MET A 159 -16.75 -5.38 1.18
C MET A 159 -16.65 -4.58 2.48
N MET A 160 -15.68 -3.68 2.60
CA MET A 160 -15.57 -2.78 3.75
C MET A 160 -16.79 -1.85 3.87
N GLU A 161 -17.28 -1.30 2.78
CA GLU A 161 -18.45 -0.41 2.75
C GLU A 161 -19.76 -1.14 3.08
N THR A 162 -19.93 -2.37 2.57
CA THR A 162 -21.18 -3.12 2.69
C THR A 162 -21.28 -3.98 3.95
N SER A 163 -20.16 -4.28 4.60
CA SER A 163 -20.15 -5.10 5.81
C SER A 163 -20.69 -4.34 7.02
N PRO A 164 -21.53 -4.96 7.85
CA PRO A 164 -22.03 -4.35 9.07
C PRO A 164 -20.91 -4.20 10.11
N SER A 165 -21.05 -3.23 11.02
CA SER A 165 -20.10 -3.02 12.11
C SER A 165 -20.04 -4.26 13.02
N ILE A 166 -18.81 -4.66 13.37
CA ILE A 166 -18.57 -5.82 14.22
C ILE A 166 -18.74 -5.43 15.69
N PRO A 167 -19.53 -6.21 16.47
CA PRO A 167 -19.70 -5.94 17.89
C PRO A 167 -18.38 -6.01 18.66
N GLU A 168 -18.15 -5.07 19.58
CA GLU A 168 -16.93 -4.98 20.39
C GLU A 168 -16.62 -6.28 21.14
N LYS A 169 -17.66 -6.94 21.66
CA LYS A 169 -17.53 -8.26 22.34
C LYS A 169 -16.82 -9.29 21.47
N ILE A 170 -17.10 -9.30 20.15
CA ILE A 170 -16.49 -10.25 19.21
C ILE A 170 -15.04 -9.86 18.91
N ILE A 171 -14.74 -8.56 18.84
CA ILE A 171 -13.36 -8.06 18.69
C ILE A 171 -12.51 -8.47 19.90
N ILE A 172 -13.04 -8.32 21.11
CA ILE A 172 -12.36 -8.75 22.36
C ILE A 172 -12.15 -10.28 22.35
N GLU A 173 -13.17 -11.07 21.98
CA GLU A 173 -13.06 -12.52 21.85
C GLU A 173 -11.95 -12.92 20.87
N PHE A 174 -11.88 -12.23 19.73
CA PHE A 174 -10.82 -12.43 18.73
C PHE A 174 -9.43 -12.17 19.31
N LYS A 175 -9.23 -11.01 19.93
CA LYS A 175 -7.96 -10.63 20.56
C LYS A 175 -7.53 -11.65 21.62
N THR A 176 -8.44 -12.04 22.49
CA THR A 176 -8.16 -13.01 23.55
C THR A 176 -7.79 -14.39 23.01
N LYS A 177 -8.53 -14.86 22.01
CA LYS A 177 -8.34 -16.19 21.44
C LYS A 177 -7.03 -16.34 20.69
N PHE A 178 -6.62 -15.31 19.95
CA PHE A 178 -5.48 -15.38 19.03
C PHE A 178 -4.20 -14.73 19.55
N ASN A 179 -4.24 -14.02 20.66
CA ASN A 179 -3.05 -13.34 21.21
C ASN A 179 -1.93 -14.29 21.66
N THR A 180 -2.24 -15.56 21.94
CA THR A 180 -1.31 -16.54 22.48
C THR A 180 -0.74 -17.53 21.44
N THR A 181 -1.10 -17.40 20.18
CA THR A 181 -0.71 -18.37 19.14
C THR A 181 0.44 -17.81 18.31
N ASP A 182 1.64 -18.41 18.40
CA ASP A 182 2.84 -17.98 17.68
C ASP A 182 2.66 -17.88 16.16
N SER A 183 1.84 -18.76 15.57
CA SER A 183 1.52 -18.71 14.14
C SER A 183 0.71 -17.46 13.74
N PHE A 184 -0.03 -16.89 14.70
CA PHE A 184 -0.88 -15.72 14.48
C PHE A 184 -0.11 -14.38 14.53
N ILE A 185 1.11 -14.39 15.06
CA ILE A 185 2.00 -13.22 15.07
C ILE A 185 2.38 -12.82 13.63
N LYS A 186 2.44 -13.78 12.71
CA LYS A 186 2.79 -13.56 11.29
C LYS A 186 1.63 -13.07 10.43
N ILE A 187 0.40 -13.13 10.94
CA ILE A 187 -0.81 -12.75 10.19
C ILE A 187 -1.08 -11.26 10.36
N VAL A 188 -1.25 -10.57 9.25
CA VAL A 188 -1.62 -9.14 9.26
C VAL A 188 -3.09 -8.99 9.65
N LYS A 189 -3.31 -8.35 10.80
CA LYS A 189 -4.64 -8.16 11.39
C LYS A 189 -5.34 -6.93 10.82
N PRO A 190 -6.70 -6.91 10.80
CA PRO A 190 -7.44 -5.68 10.54
C PRO A 190 -7.15 -4.60 11.59
N GLU A 191 -7.21 -3.33 11.20
CA GLU A 191 -6.94 -2.18 12.09
C GLU A 191 -7.86 -2.16 13.32
N ILE A 192 -9.11 -2.64 13.21
CA ILE A 192 -10.05 -2.78 14.35
C ILE A 192 -9.58 -3.79 15.42
N CYS A 193 -8.65 -4.68 15.05
CA CYS A 193 -8.13 -5.73 15.92
C CYS A 193 -6.69 -5.48 16.38
N ASP A 194 -6.03 -4.45 15.88
CA ASP A 194 -4.62 -4.18 16.12
C ASP A 194 -4.37 -2.73 16.53
N ILE A 195 -3.11 -2.38 16.77
CA ILE A 195 -2.66 -1.02 17.02
C ILE A 195 -2.62 -0.28 15.67
N LEU A 196 -3.00 0.99 15.68
CA LEU A 196 -2.87 1.83 14.47
C LEU A 196 -1.39 2.03 14.14
N ILE A 197 -1.00 1.65 12.94
CA ILE A 197 0.35 1.81 12.42
C ILE A 197 0.38 3.09 11.56
N PRO A 198 1.38 3.98 11.75
CA PRO A 198 1.54 5.15 10.89
C PRO A 198 1.71 4.75 9.42
N THR A 199 1.06 5.45 8.51
CA THR A 199 1.12 5.15 7.07
C THR A 199 2.54 5.19 6.51
N ASP A 200 3.43 5.99 7.13
CA ASP A 200 4.83 6.06 6.70
C ASP A 200 5.59 4.74 6.91
N GLU A 201 5.25 3.98 7.95
CA GLU A 201 5.82 2.66 8.22
C GLU A 201 5.35 1.59 7.21
N CYS A 202 4.23 1.85 6.50
CA CYS A 202 3.70 0.98 5.45
C CYS A 202 4.38 1.20 4.09
N ARG A 203 5.33 2.15 3.98
CA ARG A 203 6.06 2.39 2.73
C ARG A 203 6.98 1.23 2.41
N ASN A 204 7.00 0.84 1.14
CA ASN A 204 7.93 -0.16 0.66
C ASN A 204 9.38 0.36 0.72
N GLN A 205 10.32 -0.52 1.09
CA GLN A 205 11.74 -0.17 1.25
C GLN A 205 12.42 0.29 -0.04
N TRP A 206 11.93 -0.11 -1.23
CA TRP A 206 12.49 0.35 -2.51
C TRP A 206 12.54 1.88 -2.62
N TYR A 207 11.62 2.59 -1.97
CA TYR A 207 11.62 4.06 -1.93
C TYR A 207 12.87 4.63 -1.24
N ASN A 208 13.39 3.97 -0.23
CA ASN A 208 14.61 4.37 0.47
C ASN A 208 15.85 4.07 -0.37
N ASP A 209 15.86 2.96 -1.09
CA ASP A 209 16.98 2.55 -1.93
C ASP A 209 17.08 3.43 -3.19
N GLU A 210 15.96 3.80 -3.79
CA GLU A 210 15.92 4.72 -4.93
C GLU A 210 16.42 6.11 -4.55
N ASN A 211 16.06 6.63 -3.38
CA ASN A 211 16.59 7.89 -2.88
C ASN A 211 18.09 7.84 -2.55
N LYS A 212 18.60 6.74 -2.01
CA LYS A 212 20.05 6.55 -1.80
C LYS A 212 20.78 6.54 -3.12
N THR A 213 20.33 5.75 -4.08
CA THR A 213 20.95 5.68 -5.42
C THR A 213 20.94 7.04 -6.12
N ARG A 214 19.84 7.78 -6.04
CA ARG A 214 19.74 9.14 -6.60
C ARG A 214 20.68 10.12 -5.94
N THR A 215 20.85 10.03 -4.61
CA THR A 215 21.78 10.87 -3.85
C THR A 215 23.22 10.53 -4.18
N GLU A 216 23.56 9.24 -4.27
CA GLU A 216 24.90 8.77 -4.67
C GLU A 216 25.25 9.20 -6.09
N HIS A 217 24.35 9.06 -7.06
CA HIS A 217 24.54 9.57 -8.41
C HIS A 217 24.77 11.08 -8.45
N SER A 218 24.02 11.85 -7.66
CA SER A 218 24.21 13.30 -7.57
C SER A 218 25.56 13.68 -6.97
N ILE A 219 26.04 12.97 -5.96
CA ILE A 219 27.35 13.17 -5.34
C ILE A 219 28.48 12.82 -6.33
N ILE A 220 28.34 11.71 -7.05
CA ILE A 220 29.31 11.29 -8.09
C ILE A 220 29.40 12.34 -9.20
N GLN A 221 28.27 12.82 -9.71
CA GLN A 221 28.26 13.88 -10.73
C GLN A 221 28.86 15.18 -10.24
N LEU A 222 28.62 15.58 -8.98
CA LEU A 222 29.24 16.74 -8.38
C LEU A 222 30.76 16.59 -8.23
N LYS A 223 31.26 15.41 -7.87
CA LYS A 223 32.69 15.11 -7.81
C LYS A 223 33.32 15.19 -9.19
N LEU A 224 32.76 14.54 -10.20
CA LEU A 224 33.24 14.58 -11.59
C LEU A 224 33.23 16.01 -12.16
N SER A 225 32.21 16.81 -11.86
CA SER A 225 32.16 18.20 -12.31
C SER A 225 33.25 19.07 -11.66
N LYS A 226 33.57 18.84 -10.38
CA LYS A 226 34.67 19.53 -9.68
C LYS A 226 36.03 19.12 -10.24
N GLU A 227 36.27 17.83 -10.44
CA GLU A 227 37.51 17.32 -11.05
C GLU A 227 37.73 17.88 -12.46
N ASN A 228 36.69 17.92 -13.28
CA ASN A 228 36.75 18.50 -14.62
C ASN A 228 37.04 20.01 -14.59
N LYS A 229 36.50 20.76 -13.62
CA LYS A 229 36.83 22.19 -13.45
C LYS A 229 38.28 22.39 -13.05
N ILE A 230 38.78 21.56 -12.13
CA ILE A 230 40.20 21.61 -11.69
C ILE A 230 41.12 21.28 -12.87
N LYS A 231 40.83 20.19 -13.63
CA LYS A 231 41.63 19.83 -14.82
C LYS A 231 41.67 20.97 -15.85
N LYS A 232 40.53 21.56 -16.18
CA LYS A 232 40.46 22.70 -17.11
C LYS A 232 41.24 23.91 -16.57
N GLY A 233 41.20 24.19 -15.27
CA GLY A 233 41.99 25.25 -14.65
C GLY A 233 43.51 25.01 -14.79
N ILE A 234 43.97 23.78 -14.56
CA ILE A 234 45.37 23.38 -14.72
C ILE A 234 45.80 23.50 -16.19
N GLU A 235 44.99 23.03 -17.13
CA GLU A 235 45.28 23.15 -18.57
C GLU A 235 45.38 24.61 -19.01
N GLN A 236 44.47 25.47 -18.54
CA GLN A 236 44.53 26.91 -18.83
C GLN A 236 45.81 27.58 -18.26
N ASN A 237 46.14 27.25 -17.02
CA ASN A 237 47.37 27.81 -16.39
C ASN A 237 48.63 27.32 -17.13
N ASN A 238 48.68 26.04 -17.47
CA ASN A 238 49.79 25.50 -18.28
C ASN A 238 49.93 26.21 -19.63
N LYS A 239 48.79 26.46 -20.32
CA LYS A 239 48.78 27.15 -21.60
C LYS A 239 49.28 28.60 -21.48
N ILE A 240 48.89 29.34 -20.43
CA ILE A 240 49.33 30.70 -20.19
C ILE A 240 50.83 30.74 -19.97
N VAL A 241 51.41 29.81 -19.23
CA VAL A 241 52.83 29.69 -18.99
C VAL A 241 53.57 29.33 -20.29
N ASP A 242 53.08 28.41 -21.09
CA ASP A 242 53.65 28.03 -22.41
C ASP A 242 53.67 29.19 -23.41
N ASP A 243 52.53 29.87 -23.52
CA ASP A 243 52.43 31.05 -24.39
C ASP A 243 53.44 32.14 -23.97
N PHE A 244 53.60 32.38 -22.68
CA PHE A 244 54.60 33.33 -22.16
C PHE A 244 56.02 32.90 -22.53
N ILE A 245 56.40 31.64 -22.26
CA ILE A 245 57.77 31.12 -22.60
C ILE A 245 58.02 31.27 -24.09
N THR A 246 57.07 30.96 -24.93
CA THR A 246 57.20 31.05 -26.40
C THR A 246 57.37 32.50 -26.84
N ILE A 247 56.59 33.43 -26.34
CA ILE A 247 56.68 34.85 -26.65
C ILE A 247 58.04 35.43 -26.18
N PHE A 248 58.42 35.09 -24.94
CA PHE A 248 59.69 35.57 -24.37
C PHE A 248 60.89 35.09 -25.15
N LYS A 249 60.93 33.80 -25.57
CA LYS A 249 61.92 33.17 -26.38
C LYS A 249 62.08 33.86 -27.76
N ASN A 250 60.93 34.18 -28.38
CA ASN A 250 60.93 34.87 -29.66
C ASN A 250 61.45 36.34 -29.59
N LEU A 251 61.20 37.02 -28.48
CA LEU A 251 61.60 38.43 -28.29
C LEU A 251 63.08 38.58 -27.84
N ASN A 252 63.52 37.68 -26.95
CA ASN A 252 64.83 37.82 -26.30
C ASN A 252 65.93 36.85 -26.80
N ASN A 253 65.58 35.93 -27.69
CA ASN A 253 66.39 34.84 -28.23
C ASN A 253 67.08 33.98 -27.15
N ARG A 254 66.47 33.89 -25.96
CA ARG A 254 66.93 33.05 -24.84
C ARG A 254 65.67 32.52 -24.09
N GLU A 255 65.84 31.47 -23.29
CA GLU A 255 64.81 31.00 -22.40
C GLU A 255 64.64 31.90 -21.17
N PRO A 256 63.39 32.13 -20.68
CA PRO A 256 63.15 32.90 -19.48
C PRO A 256 63.69 32.18 -18.26
N LEU A 257 64.20 32.92 -17.25
CA LEU A 257 64.48 32.37 -15.93
C LEU A 257 63.23 32.19 -15.13
N ASP A 258 63.20 31.23 -14.17
CA ASP A 258 62.07 30.94 -13.32
C ASP A 258 61.52 32.20 -12.63
N THR A 259 62.36 33.07 -12.15
CA THR A 259 62.01 34.36 -11.55
C THR A 259 61.27 35.28 -12.55
N GLU A 260 61.71 35.32 -13.81
CA GLU A 260 61.09 36.15 -14.86
C GLU A 260 59.68 35.63 -15.21
N ILE A 261 59.45 34.28 -15.19
CA ILE A 261 58.21 33.72 -15.43
C ILE A 261 57.20 34.06 -14.29
N VAL A 262 57.62 33.90 -13.03
CA VAL A 262 56.85 34.23 -11.84
C VAL A 262 56.49 35.72 -11.81
N ASP A 263 57.51 36.63 -12.00
CA ASP A 263 57.27 38.06 -11.92
C ASP A 263 56.31 38.61 -12.99
N ASN A 264 56.30 38.03 -14.17
CA ASN A 264 55.41 38.46 -15.27
C ASN A 264 54.03 37.85 -15.25
N LEU A 265 53.85 36.69 -14.59
CA LEU A 265 52.59 36.00 -14.56
C LEU A 265 51.87 36.07 -13.20
N LYS A 266 52.46 36.65 -12.16
CA LYS A 266 51.90 36.77 -10.81
C LYS A 266 50.53 37.47 -10.75
N ASP A 267 50.23 38.36 -11.73
CA ASP A 267 48.98 39.06 -11.83
C ASP A 267 47.83 38.19 -12.49
N LYS A 268 48.22 37.08 -13.12
CA LYS A 268 47.27 36.19 -13.84
C LYS A 268 47.12 34.84 -13.18
N ILE A 269 48.16 34.34 -12.52
CA ILE A 269 48.17 33.00 -11.87
C ILE A 269 48.88 33.17 -10.53
N GLU A 270 48.37 32.46 -9.51
CA GLU A 270 49.00 32.45 -8.19
C GLU A 270 50.44 31.90 -8.25
N GLY A 271 51.40 32.60 -7.60
CA GLY A 271 52.81 32.28 -7.66
C GLY A 271 53.17 30.83 -7.26
N SER A 272 52.44 30.28 -6.31
CA SER A 272 52.56 28.88 -5.89
C SER A 272 52.24 27.88 -7.01
N ILE A 273 51.26 28.18 -7.83
CA ILE A 273 50.85 27.35 -8.98
C ILE A 273 51.83 27.48 -10.12
N ILE A 274 52.38 28.72 -10.36
CA ILE A 274 53.40 28.94 -11.37
C ILE A 274 54.64 28.11 -11.03
N GLN A 275 55.11 28.15 -9.77
CA GLN A 275 56.27 27.38 -9.32
C GLN A 275 56.06 25.87 -9.54
N GLN A 276 54.88 25.31 -9.20
CA GLN A 276 54.58 23.90 -9.46
C GLN A 276 54.61 23.55 -10.95
N ILE A 277 54.13 24.43 -11.82
CA ILE A 277 54.18 24.21 -13.27
C ILE A 277 55.65 24.23 -13.78
N ILE A 278 56.47 25.14 -13.27
CA ILE A 278 57.91 25.25 -13.59
C ILE A 278 58.63 23.98 -13.14
N ASP A 279 58.44 23.57 -11.86
CA ASP A 279 59.07 22.39 -11.30
C ASP A 279 58.68 21.10 -12.07
N ASN A 280 57.44 20.98 -12.49
CA ASN A 280 57.00 19.85 -13.31
C ASN A 280 57.58 19.84 -14.73
N LYS A 281 57.85 21.01 -15.31
CA LYS A 281 58.40 21.13 -16.68
C LYS A 281 59.91 21.07 -16.74
N PHE A 282 60.59 21.73 -15.82
CA PHE A 282 62.02 21.86 -15.83
C PHE A 282 62.72 21.01 -14.77
N GLY A 283 62.00 20.60 -13.69
CA GLY A 283 62.56 19.75 -12.65
C GLY A 283 62.84 18.30 -13.09
N SER A 284 62.24 17.84 -14.19
CA SER A 284 62.57 16.54 -14.80
C SER A 284 63.87 16.50 -15.57
N ALA A 285 64.50 17.65 -15.86
CA ALA A 285 65.74 17.73 -16.66
C ALA A 285 67.03 17.63 -15.83
N ASN A 286 66.90 17.68 -14.49
CA ASN A 286 68.07 17.65 -13.61
C ASN A 286 68.36 16.30 -12.91
N ASN A 287 67.68 15.26 -13.29
CA ASN A 287 67.85 13.88 -12.78
C ASN A 287 68.28 12.90 -13.90
N VAL A 288 69.29 13.27 -14.71
CA VAL A 288 69.99 12.27 -15.56
C VAL A 288 71.48 12.41 -15.27
#